data_4bbef56c27e300a77407da707cc56cdc
#
_entry.id   4bbef56c27e300a77407da707cc56cdc
#
_cell.length_a   1.000
_cell.length_b   1.000
_cell.length_c   1.000
_cell.angle_alpha   90.00
_cell.angle_beta   90.00
_cell.angle_gamma   90.00
#
_symmetry.space_group_name_H-M   'P 1'
#
loop_
_entity.id
_entity.type
_entity.pdbx_description
1 polymer ?
#
loop_
_entity_poly.entity_id
_entity_poly.type
_entity_poly.pdbx_seq_one_letter_code
_entity_poly.pdbx_strand_id
1 'polypeptide(L)'
;MRRLNFILLAAVAMSLLAAPLVRAFAQDGILYQISASNALSTGLFDGHVSCAQIKENGDFGIAVSEGLDGELVLLDGTFYQQLADGTVRVAPDSLMVPFGMATRFKPTEHFDLGGIKNYPELRAEFDKHITSRNIIYAVRIEGNFPWIKNRSFSKQSKPYRKQAVIVNEQKVFVEKDTEGTLVGFWFPDYIQAVNLPGLHLHYLSNDHRSSGHTLDLAISKAKVSLQPIYQYLIVLPNSPEFLKADLTGDKTQEIKKIQGR
;
A
#
# COMPACT_ATOMS: atom_id res chain seq x y z
N MET A 1 7.06 34.96 65.66
CA MET A 1 7.06 33.65 65.01
C MET A 1 5.80 33.51 64.13
N ARG A 2 5.70 34.20 63.02
CA ARG A 2 4.57 34.06 62.04
C ARG A 2 4.95 34.65 60.68
N ARG A 3 6.00 34.18 60.02
CA ARG A 3 6.36 34.57 58.64
C ARG A 3 7.04 33.46 57.82
N LEU A 4 6.79 32.18 58.10
CA LEU A 4 7.47 31.10 57.37
C LEU A 4 6.56 30.14 56.60
N ASN A 5 5.25 30.33 56.59
CA ASN A 5 4.32 29.37 55.98
C ASN A 5 3.68 29.81 54.62
N PHE A 6 4.12 30.94 54.04
CA PHE A 6 3.50 31.42 52.76
C PHE A 6 4.35 31.12 51.51
N ILE A 7 5.57 30.61 51.66
CA ILE A 7 6.44 30.39 50.49
C ILE A 7 6.37 28.93 49.99
N LEU A 8 5.84 28.00 50.77
CA LEU A 8 5.74 26.61 50.33
C LEU A 8 4.49 26.25 49.49
N LEU A 9 3.47 27.08 49.46
CA LEU A 9 2.25 26.83 48.68
C LEU A 9 2.30 27.35 47.24
N ALA A 10 3.25 28.25 46.91
CA ALA A 10 3.38 28.77 45.54
C ALA A 10 4.23 27.91 44.63
N ALA A 11 5.04 26.99 45.15
CA ALA A 11 5.92 26.13 44.37
C ALA A 11 5.25 24.83 43.87
N VAL A 12 4.09 24.45 44.45
CA VAL A 12 3.38 23.22 44.05
C VAL A 12 2.34 23.50 42.94
N ALA A 13 1.91 24.73 42.75
CA ALA A 13 0.90 25.09 41.73
C ALA A 13 1.49 25.32 40.33
N MET A 14 2.83 25.37 40.18
CA MET A 14 3.45 25.70 38.88
C MET A 14 4.07 24.48 38.18
N SER A 15 4.00 23.28 38.78
CA SER A 15 4.52 22.04 38.19
C SER A 15 3.45 21.20 37.49
N LEU A 16 2.20 21.65 37.42
CA LEU A 16 1.09 20.92 36.78
C LEU A 16 0.71 21.40 35.37
N LEU A 17 1.47 22.35 34.78
CA LEU A 17 1.16 22.92 33.46
C LEU A 17 2.20 22.64 32.36
N ALA A 18 3.15 21.77 32.61
CA ALA A 18 4.05 21.26 31.58
C ALA A 18 3.78 19.77 31.29
N ALA A 19 2.52 19.42 31.04
CA ALA A 19 2.28 18.27 30.19
C ALA A 19 2.91 18.62 28.85
N PRO A 20 3.89 17.86 28.33
CA PRO A 20 4.36 18.09 26.98
C PRO A 20 3.09 17.90 26.11
N LEU A 21 2.68 18.96 25.42
CA LEU A 21 1.95 18.82 24.17
C LEU A 21 2.88 18.04 23.25
N VAL A 22 2.93 16.73 23.40
CA VAL A 22 3.26 15.84 22.30
C VAL A 22 2.11 16.09 21.32
N ARG A 23 2.28 17.14 20.48
CA ARG A 23 1.59 17.21 19.24
C ARG A 23 1.86 15.86 18.61
N ALA A 24 0.89 14.97 18.62
CA ALA A 24 0.82 13.95 17.63
C ALA A 24 0.97 14.74 16.33
N PHE A 25 2.16 14.76 15.75
CA PHE A 25 2.36 15.24 14.39
C PHE A 25 1.34 14.42 13.63
N ALA A 26 0.35 15.10 13.08
CA ALA A 26 -0.58 14.45 12.19
C ALA A 26 0.31 13.71 11.18
N GLN A 27 0.19 12.40 11.10
CA GLN A 27 1.04 11.55 10.23
C GLN A 27 0.59 11.72 8.77
N ASP A 28 0.18 12.93 8.42
CA ASP A 28 -0.23 13.30 7.08
C ASP A 28 1.01 13.33 6.18
N GLY A 29 0.93 12.64 5.04
CA GLY A 29 2.01 12.61 4.06
C GLY A 29 3.17 11.66 4.41
N ILE A 30 2.98 10.72 5.34
CA ILE A 30 3.89 9.61 5.58
C ILE A 30 3.40 8.37 4.82
N LEU A 31 4.28 7.75 4.05
CA LEU A 31 4.07 6.40 3.58
C LEU A 31 4.59 5.43 4.65
N TYR A 32 3.70 4.62 5.21
CA TYR A 32 4.02 3.50 6.09
C TYR A 32 4.12 2.23 5.26
N GLN A 33 5.26 1.55 5.29
CA GLN A 33 5.47 0.29 4.57
C GLN A 33 5.93 -0.81 5.52
N ILE A 34 5.44 -2.01 5.27
CA ILE A 34 5.87 -3.24 5.93
C ILE A 34 6.78 -3.99 4.98
N SER A 35 7.97 -4.36 5.48
CA SER A 35 8.98 -5.16 4.77
C SER A 35 9.51 -4.48 3.49
N ALA A 36 10.15 -5.24 2.61
CA ALA A 36 10.70 -4.80 1.34
C ALA A 36 10.28 -5.74 0.21
N SER A 37 10.19 -5.23 -1.03
CA SER A 37 9.82 -6.03 -2.20
C SER A 37 10.79 -7.18 -2.45
N ASN A 38 12.09 -7.02 -2.18
CA ASN A 38 13.07 -8.10 -2.27
C ASN A 38 12.78 -9.24 -1.28
N ALA A 39 12.27 -8.93 -0.08
CA ALA A 39 11.89 -9.94 0.89
C ALA A 39 10.68 -10.76 0.39
N LEU A 40 9.65 -10.07 -0.10
CA LEU A 40 8.49 -10.73 -0.69
C LEU A 40 8.88 -11.61 -1.88
N SER A 41 9.74 -11.12 -2.79
CA SER A 41 10.19 -11.87 -3.98
C SER A 41 10.92 -13.16 -3.62
N THR A 42 11.63 -13.21 -2.48
CA THR A 42 12.34 -14.40 -2.01
C THR A 42 11.48 -15.45 -1.34
N GLY A 43 10.20 -15.16 -1.09
CA GLY A 43 9.27 -16.09 -0.47
C GLY A 43 9.06 -15.87 1.03
N LEU A 44 9.34 -14.68 1.55
CA LEU A 44 9.03 -14.33 2.93
C LEU A 44 7.57 -13.87 3.03
N PHE A 45 6.65 -14.84 3.17
CA PHE A 45 5.21 -14.61 3.16
C PHE A 45 4.54 -14.70 4.52
N ASP A 46 5.32 -14.87 5.60
CA ASP A 46 4.78 -14.79 6.96
C ASP A 46 4.40 -13.36 7.29
N GLY A 47 3.22 -13.18 7.84
CA GLY A 47 2.73 -11.86 8.25
C GLY A 47 3.39 -11.38 9.55
N HIS A 48 3.68 -10.09 9.62
CA HIS A 48 4.36 -9.47 10.75
C HIS A 48 3.56 -8.35 11.41
N VAL A 49 2.60 -7.78 10.66
CA VAL A 49 1.75 -6.67 11.10
C VAL A 49 0.31 -7.01 10.74
N SER A 50 -0.64 -6.76 11.63
CA SER A 50 -2.06 -7.00 11.34
C SER A 50 -2.69 -5.86 10.55
N CYS A 51 -3.82 -6.13 9.88
CA CYS A 51 -4.62 -5.10 9.23
C CYS A 51 -5.00 -3.96 10.20
N ALA A 52 -5.32 -4.28 11.45
CA ALA A 52 -5.61 -3.27 12.48
C ALA A 52 -4.43 -2.30 12.67
N GLN A 53 -3.22 -2.83 12.84
CA GLN A 53 -2.01 -2.01 13.03
C GLN A 53 -1.67 -1.16 11.80
N ILE A 54 -1.96 -1.66 10.58
CA ILE A 54 -1.78 -0.87 9.35
C ILE A 54 -2.75 0.31 9.32
N LYS A 55 -4.02 0.10 9.68
CA LYS A 55 -5.06 1.15 9.72
C LYS A 55 -4.75 2.27 10.72
N GLU A 56 -3.97 2.01 11.75
CA GLU A 56 -3.47 3.06 12.65
C GLU A 56 -2.58 4.07 11.92
N ASN A 57 -1.92 3.64 10.82
CA ASN A 57 -0.97 4.44 10.04
C ASN A 57 -1.56 5.00 8.74
N GLY A 58 -2.76 4.56 8.33
CA GLY A 58 -3.37 5.05 7.10
C GLY A 58 -4.78 4.50 6.87
N ASP A 59 -5.49 5.14 5.95
CA ASP A 59 -6.83 4.80 5.51
C ASP A 59 -6.89 4.41 4.03
N PHE A 60 -5.72 4.45 3.35
CA PHE A 60 -5.54 4.22 1.94
C PHE A 60 -4.25 3.43 1.69
N GLY A 61 -4.32 2.35 0.90
CA GLY A 61 -3.14 1.53 0.67
C GLY A 61 -3.39 0.23 -0.08
N ILE A 62 -2.32 -0.54 -0.26
CA ILE A 62 -2.33 -1.86 -0.87
C ILE A 62 -1.44 -2.81 -0.08
N ALA A 63 -1.79 -4.09 -0.09
CA ALA A 63 -1.02 -5.12 0.61
C ALA A 63 -1.27 -6.50 0.00
N VAL A 64 -0.52 -7.48 0.50
CA VAL A 64 -0.81 -8.91 0.33
C VAL A 64 -1.03 -9.55 1.69
N SER A 65 -1.85 -10.59 1.76
CA SER A 65 -2.09 -11.31 3.01
C SER A 65 -1.07 -12.41 3.25
N GLU A 66 -0.95 -12.83 4.50
CA GLU A 66 -0.05 -13.92 4.92
C GLU A 66 -0.21 -15.16 4.03
N GLY A 67 0.94 -15.76 3.66
CA GLY A 67 0.96 -16.88 2.74
C GLY A 67 0.55 -16.53 1.31
N LEU A 68 0.53 -15.25 0.92
CA LEU A 68 -0.05 -14.75 -0.34
C LEU A 68 -1.51 -15.18 -0.54
N ASP A 69 -2.30 -15.32 0.52
CA ASP A 69 -3.71 -15.71 0.47
C ASP A 69 -4.59 -14.54 -0.02
N GLY A 70 -4.32 -14.05 -1.21
CA GLY A 70 -5.08 -12.95 -1.82
C GLY A 70 -4.39 -11.59 -1.77
N GLU A 71 -4.91 -10.71 -2.58
CA GLU A 71 -4.50 -9.31 -2.70
C GLU A 71 -5.40 -8.42 -1.85
N LEU A 72 -4.86 -7.35 -1.29
CA LEU A 72 -5.55 -6.44 -0.39
C LEU A 72 -5.60 -5.02 -0.94
N VAL A 73 -6.75 -4.37 -0.79
CA VAL A 73 -6.96 -2.94 -1.00
C VAL A 73 -7.42 -2.32 0.31
N LEU A 74 -6.75 -1.27 0.77
CA LEU A 74 -7.22 -0.41 1.85
C LEU A 74 -7.81 0.85 1.24
N LEU A 75 -9.11 1.00 1.34
CA LEU A 75 -9.84 2.15 0.83
C LEU A 75 -10.77 2.71 1.92
N ASP A 76 -10.61 3.99 2.20
CA ASP A 76 -11.40 4.73 3.20
C ASP A 76 -11.46 4.00 4.56
N GLY A 77 -10.29 3.44 5.00
CA GLY A 77 -10.13 2.74 6.29
C GLY A 77 -10.63 1.30 6.34
N THR A 78 -11.10 0.75 5.22
CA THR A 78 -11.56 -0.65 5.14
C THR A 78 -10.63 -1.46 4.24
N PHE A 79 -10.14 -2.61 4.75
CA PHE A 79 -9.43 -3.58 3.92
C PHE A 79 -10.40 -4.52 3.21
N TYR A 80 -10.23 -4.62 1.90
CA TYR A 80 -10.90 -5.61 1.04
C TYR A 80 -9.88 -6.62 0.55
N GLN A 81 -10.19 -7.90 0.68
CA GLN A 81 -9.33 -9.01 0.26
C GLN A 81 -9.96 -9.74 -0.91
N GLN A 82 -9.25 -9.85 -2.03
CA GLN A 82 -9.62 -10.75 -3.12
C GLN A 82 -8.87 -12.07 -2.99
N LEU A 83 -9.61 -13.16 -2.88
CA LEU A 83 -9.10 -14.52 -2.87
C LEU A 83 -8.91 -15.08 -4.28
N ALA A 84 -8.21 -16.20 -4.37
CA ALA A 84 -7.94 -16.87 -5.65
C ALA A 84 -9.18 -17.50 -6.31
N ASP A 85 -10.27 -17.70 -5.59
CA ASP A 85 -11.55 -18.16 -6.14
C ASP A 85 -12.41 -17.04 -6.72
N GLY A 86 -11.92 -15.78 -6.64
CA GLY A 86 -12.62 -14.58 -7.10
C GLY A 86 -13.45 -13.89 -6.01
N THR A 87 -13.60 -14.50 -4.84
CA THR A 87 -14.35 -13.90 -3.74
C THR A 87 -13.65 -12.63 -3.23
N VAL A 88 -14.40 -11.54 -3.10
CA VAL A 88 -13.98 -10.33 -2.40
C VAL A 88 -14.72 -10.24 -1.06
N ARG A 89 -13.97 -9.98 0.00
CA ARG A 89 -14.54 -9.84 1.35
C ARG A 89 -13.85 -8.71 2.12
N VAL A 90 -14.50 -8.18 3.14
CA VAL A 90 -13.84 -7.34 4.13
C VAL A 90 -12.85 -8.21 4.91
N ALA A 91 -11.58 -7.81 4.90
CA ALA A 91 -10.54 -8.52 5.64
C ALA A 91 -10.70 -8.28 7.15
N PRO A 92 -10.59 -9.32 7.98
CA PRO A 92 -10.62 -9.13 9.42
C PRO A 92 -9.41 -8.34 9.91
N ASP A 93 -9.58 -7.56 10.96
CA ASP A 93 -8.53 -6.76 11.57
C ASP A 93 -7.33 -7.58 12.06
N SER A 94 -7.55 -8.85 12.38
CA SER A 94 -6.51 -9.80 12.79
C SER A 94 -5.72 -10.42 11.61
N LEU A 95 -6.11 -10.16 10.36
CA LEU A 95 -5.40 -10.71 9.20
C LEU A 95 -3.97 -10.15 9.17
N MET A 96 -3.00 -11.05 9.08
CA MET A 96 -1.58 -10.69 9.08
C MET A 96 -1.09 -10.39 7.66
N VAL A 97 -0.15 -9.45 7.56
CA VAL A 97 0.38 -8.88 6.31
C VAL A 97 1.90 -9.01 6.30
N PRO A 98 2.50 -9.70 5.32
CA PRO A 98 3.94 -9.77 5.13
C PRO A 98 4.52 -8.57 4.39
N PHE A 99 3.74 -7.94 3.51
CA PHE A 99 4.14 -6.77 2.71
C PHE A 99 2.92 -5.91 2.40
N GLY A 100 3.06 -4.62 2.59
CA GLY A 100 2.00 -3.68 2.30
C GLY A 100 2.41 -2.24 2.57
N MET A 101 1.57 -1.34 2.12
CA MET A 101 1.78 0.11 2.23
C MET A 101 0.47 0.80 2.57
N ALA A 102 0.54 1.80 3.43
CA ALA A 102 -0.59 2.66 3.75
C ALA A 102 -0.18 4.11 3.98
N THR A 103 -1.10 5.02 3.76
CA THR A 103 -0.97 6.45 4.09
C THR A 103 -2.33 7.00 4.50
N ARG A 104 -2.35 8.12 5.21
CA ARG A 104 -3.56 8.94 5.36
C ARG A 104 -3.72 9.75 4.09
N PHE A 105 -4.74 9.40 3.29
CA PHE A 105 -4.93 9.96 1.96
C PHE A 105 -5.56 11.34 2.00
N LYS A 106 -4.76 12.35 1.69
CA LYS A 106 -5.18 13.76 1.58
C LYS A 106 -4.66 14.34 0.26
N PRO A 107 -5.31 14.05 -0.87
CA PRO A 107 -4.83 14.47 -2.18
C PRO A 107 -4.86 16.01 -2.32
N THR A 108 -3.85 16.53 -2.99
CA THR A 108 -3.71 17.97 -3.27
C THR A 108 -3.66 18.26 -4.77
N GLU A 109 -3.52 17.22 -5.60
CA GLU A 109 -3.43 17.36 -7.05
C GLU A 109 -4.52 16.49 -7.70
N HIS A 110 -5.16 17.01 -8.75
CA HIS A 110 -6.24 16.32 -9.46
C HIS A 110 -6.16 16.54 -10.96
N PHE A 111 -6.48 15.51 -11.73
CA PHE A 111 -6.66 15.62 -13.18
C PHE A 111 -7.61 14.54 -13.68
N ASP A 112 -8.09 14.70 -14.91
CA ASP A 112 -8.97 13.74 -15.55
C ASP A 112 -8.18 12.87 -16.54
N LEU A 113 -8.57 11.60 -16.64
CA LEU A 113 -8.11 10.65 -17.65
C LEU A 113 -9.26 10.21 -18.55
N GLY A 114 -8.96 9.97 -19.81
CA GLY A 114 -9.91 9.40 -20.74
C GLY A 114 -9.25 8.76 -21.95
N GLY A 115 -9.92 7.74 -22.53
CA GLY A 115 -9.46 7.08 -23.74
C GLY A 115 -8.19 6.23 -23.60
N ILE A 116 -7.84 5.81 -22.39
CA ILE A 116 -6.69 4.92 -22.12
C ILE A 116 -7.06 3.50 -22.56
N LYS A 117 -6.19 2.85 -23.32
CA LYS A 117 -6.45 1.52 -23.91
C LYS A 117 -5.74 0.39 -23.20
N ASN A 118 -4.65 0.68 -22.48
CA ASN A 118 -3.84 -0.30 -21.78
C ASN A 118 -2.99 0.34 -20.66
N TYR A 119 -2.36 -0.49 -19.84
CA TYR A 119 -1.53 -0.04 -18.72
C TYR A 119 -0.29 0.79 -19.16
N PRO A 120 0.42 0.45 -20.25
CA PRO A 120 1.49 1.31 -20.76
C PRO A 120 1.02 2.73 -21.13
N GLU A 121 -0.15 2.89 -21.76
CA GLU A 121 -0.73 4.20 -22.04
C GLU A 121 -1.09 4.95 -20.75
N LEU A 122 -1.66 4.27 -19.75
CA LEU A 122 -1.92 4.86 -18.44
C LEU A 122 -0.62 5.42 -17.82
N ARG A 123 0.47 4.65 -17.85
CA ARG A 123 1.77 5.10 -17.33
C ARG A 123 2.30 6.32 -18.07
N ALA A 124 2.27 6.28 -19.40
CA ALA A 124 2.74 7.37 -20.23
C ALA A 124 1.94 8.67 -20.01
N GLU A 125 0.63 8.54 -19.82
CA GLU A 125 -0.23 9.68 -19.52
C GLU A 125 0.02 10.21 -18.11
N PHE A 126 0.07 9.30 -17.12
CA PHE A 126 0.36 9.63 -15.72
C PHE A 126 1.69 10.39 -15.56
N ASP A 127 2.73 9.96 -16.27
CA ASP A 127 4.06 10.56 -16.25
C ASP A 127 4.08 12.04 -16.70
N LYS A 128 3.04 12.51 -17.41
CA LYS A 128 2.92 13.93 -17.81
C LYS A 128 2.37 14.83 -16.68
N HIS A 129 1.72 14.21 -15.69
CA HIS A 129 1.01 14.94 -14.63
C HIS A 129 1.78 14.98 -13.30
N ILE A 130 2.76 14.08 -13.08
CA ILE A 130 3.59 14.15 -11.87
C ILE A 130 4.55 15.34 -11.92
N THR A 131 4.58 16.11 -10.84
CA THR A 131 5.39 17.33 -10.73
C THR A 131 6.87 17.03 -10.50
N SER A 132 7.21 15.86 -9.97
CA SER A 132 8.58 15.42 -9.73
C SER A 132 8.71 13.90 -9.81
N ARG A 133 9.81 13.43 -10.44
CA ARG A 133 10.19 12.01 -10.42
C ARG A 133 11.03 11.61 -9.20
N ASN A 134 11.23 12.52 -8.25
CA ASN A 134 12.07 12.30 -7.07
C ASN A 134 11.28 12.08 -5.79
N ILE A 135 9.95 12.14 -5.84
CA ILE A 135 9.06 11.92 -4.69
C ILE A 135 8.08 10.78 -4.96
N ILE A 136 7.50 10.23 -3.92
CA ILE A 136 6.47 9.19 -3.99
C ILE A 136 5.11 9.87 -4.13
N TYR A 137 4.17 9.23 -4.82
CA TYR A 137 2.78 9.68 -4.87
C TYR A 137 1.84 8.55 -4.43
N ALA A 138 0.89 8.84 -3.54
CA ALA A 138 -0.30 8.02 -3.41
C ALA A 138 -1.28 8.39 -4.52
N VAL A 139 -1.88 7.37 -5.14
CA VAL A 139 -2.64 7.48 -6.39
C VAL A 139 -3.99 6.82 -6.24
N ARG A 140 -5.05 7.61 -6.38
CA ARG A 140 -6.44 7.14 -6.47
C ARG A 140 -7.00 7.48 -7.84
N ILE A 141 -7.51 6.49 -8.58
CA ILE A 141 -8.15 6.68 -9.88
C ILE A 141 -9.55 6.11 -9.81
N GLU A 142 -10.56 6.96 -9.91
CA GLU A 142 -11.97 6.60 -9.84
C GLU A 142 -12.61 6.78 -11.20
N GLY A 143 -13.25 5.74 -11.73
CA GLY A 143 -13.85 5.87 -13.06
C GLY A 143 -14.43 4.61 -13.65
N ASN A 144 -14.61 4.67 -14.96
CA ASN A 144 -15.25 3.65 -15.77
C ASN A 144 -14.22 2.92 -16.62
N PHE A 145 -14.21 1.60 -16.46
CA PHE A 145 -13.27 0.69 -17.10
C PHE A 145 -14.03 -0.19 -18.11
N PRO A 146 -13.86 0.03 -19.44
CA PRO A 146 -14.38 -0.90 -20.45
C PRO A 146 -13.94 -2.32 -20.21
N TRP A 147 -12.73 -2.49 -19.67
CA TRP A 147 -12.24 -3.74 -19.10
C TRP A 147 -11.09 -3.46 -18.13
N ILE A 148 -10.94 -4.36 -17.18
CA ILE A 148 -9.80 -4.38 -16.26
C ILE A 148 -9.38 -5.82 -15.96
N LYS A 149 -8.08 -6.06 -15.94
CA LYS A 149 -7.47 -7.35 -15.71
C LYS A 149 -6.70 -7.33 -14.41
N ASN A 150 -7.16 -8.08 -13.45
CA ASN A 150 -6.58 -8.20 -12.12
C ASN A 150 -6.10 -9.62 -11.86
N ARG A 151 -5.25 -9.78 -10.85
CA ARG A 151 -4.83 -11.10 -10.36
C ARG A 151 -4.99 -11.21 -8.86
N SER A 152 -5.00 -12.47 -8.40
CA SER A 152 -4.81 -12.86 -7.01
C SER A 152 -4.03 -14.18 -6.95
N PHE A 153 -3.58 -14.58 -5.74
CA PHE A 153 -2.88 -15.82 -5.51
C PHE A 153 -3.65 -16.73 -4.57
N SER A 154 -3.49 -18.05 -4.77
CA SER A 154 -3.91 -19.03 -3.78
C SER A 154 -2.92 -19.03 -2.63
N LYS A 155 -3.42 -19.32 -1.42
CA LYS A 155 -2.59 -19.45 -0.22
C LYS A 155 -1.46 -20.44 -0.43
N GLN A 156 -0.23 -19.99 -0.14
CA GLN A 156 0.96 -20.81 -0.20
C GLN A 156 1.21 -21.53 1.13
N SER A 157 1.82 -22.71 1.04
CA SER A 157 2.22 -23.51 2.19
C SER A 157 3.74 -23.50 2.37
N LYS A 158 4.21 -23.61 3.59
CA LYS A 158 5.64 -23.78 3.88
C LYS A 158 6.15 -25.17 3.43
N PRO A 159 7.40 -25.27 2.94
CA PRO A 159 8.33 -24.17 2.72
C PRO A 159 7.91 -23.30 1.53
N TYR A 160 7.93 -21.99 1.71
CA TYR A 160 7.52 -21.06 0.67
C TYR A 160 8.49 -21.07 -0.52
N ARG A 161 7.92 -21.03 -1.72
CA ARG A 161 8.67 -20.88 -2.98
C ARG A 161 8.86 -19.40 -3.28
N LYS A 162 9.89 -19.08 -4.08
CA LYS A 162 10.08 -17.71 -4.57
C LYS A 162 8.86 -17.23 -5.38
N GLN A 163 8.52 -15.96 -5.25
CA GLN A 163 7.36 -15.38 -5.92
C GLN A 163 7.42 -15.53 -7.46
N ALA A 164 8.61 -15.44 -8.06
CA ALA A 164 8.81 -15.64 -9.50
C ALA A 164 8.43 -17.06 -10.01
N VAL A 165 8.39 -18.04 -9.11
CA VAL A 165 7.90 -19.40 -9.43
C VAL A 165 6.39 -19.45 -9.39
N ILE A 166 5.80 -18.90 -8.32
CA ILE A 166 4.34 -18.95 -8.09
C ILE A 166 3.55 -17.97 -8.96
N VAL A 167 4.19 -16.96 -9.56
CA VAL A 167 3.50 -16.02 -10.45
C VAL A 167 2.83 -16.71 -11.65
N ASN A 168 3.33 -17.85 -12.10
CA ASN A 168 2.72 -18.62 -13.16
C ASN A 168 1.43 -19.34 -12.72
N GLU A 169 1.17 -19.42 -11.41
CA GLU A 169 -0.02 -20.05 -10.80
C GLU A 169 -1.06 -19.00 -10.36
N GLN A 170 -0.80 -17.72 -10.66
CA GLN A 170 -1.74 -16.62 -10.33
C GLN A 170 -3.11 -16.86 -10.97
N LYS A 171 -4.16 -16.46 -10.26
CA LYS A 171 -5.51 -16.46 -10.79
C LYS A 171 -5.80 -15.08 -11.39
N VAL A 172 -6.18 -15.07 -12.66
CA VAL A 172 -6.43 -13.85 -13.42
C VAL A 172 -7.91 -13.69 -13.63
N PHE A 173 -8.40 -12.49 -13.37
CA PHE A 173 -9.80 -12.09 -13.51
C PHE A 173 -9.87 -10.92 -14.50
N VAL A 174 -10.90 -10.94 -15.36
CA VAL A 174 -11.15 -9.86 -16.30
C VAL A 174 -12.60 -9.41 -16.12
N GLU A 175 -12.75 -8.18 -15.66
CA GLU A 175 -14.06 -7.53 -15.59
C GLU A 175 -14.26 -6.64 -16.81
N LYS A 176 -15.50 -6.57 -17.30
CA LYS A 176 -15.91 -5.72 -18.42
C LYS A 176 -16.98 -4.74 -17.95
N ASP A 177 -16.96 -3.54 -18.57
CA ASP A 177 -17.97 -2.50 -18.34
C ASP A 177 -18.20 -2.24 -16.84
N THR A 178 -17.10 -2.06 -16.08
CA THR A 178 -17.12 -1.94 -14.63
C THR A 178 -16.76 -0.53 -14.18
N GLU A 179 -17.28 -0.14 -13.03
CA GLU A 179 -16.91 1.09 -12.32
C GLU A 179 -16.19 0.75 -11.03
N GLY A 180 -15.17 1.54 -10.69
CA GLY A 180 -14.42 1.28 -9.47
C GLY A 180 -13.28 2.25 -9.22
N THR A 181 -12.45 1.88 -8.27
CA THR A 181 -11.32 2.65 -7.80
C THR A 181 -10.03 1.85 -7.92
N LEU A 182 -9.01 2.44 -8.56
CA LEU A 182 -7.63 1.99 -8.44
C LEU A 182 -6.97 2.71 -7.26
N VAL A 183 -6.38 1.93 -6.40
CA VAL A 183 -5.67 2.35 -5.19
C VAL A 183 -4.20 1.94 -5.34
N GLY A 184 -3.28 2.84 -5.06
CA GLY A 184 -1.87 2.48 -5.07
C GLY A 184 -0.92 3.64 -4.99
N PHE A 185 0.29 3.42 -5.52
CA PHE A 185 1.38 4.36 -5.39
C PHE A 185 2.20 4.42 -6.68
N TRP A 186 2.81 5.57 -6.90
CA TRP A 186 3.89 5.74 -7.87
C TRP A 186 5.20 5.96 -7.13
N PHE A 187 6.25 5.24 -7.55
CA PHE A 187 7.57 5.29 -6.93
C PHE A 187 8.66 5.72 -7.90
N PRO A 188 9.65 6.51 -7.44
CA PRO A 188 10.86 6.86 -8.19
C PRO A 188 11.72 5.62 -8.53
N ASP A 189 12.56 5.75 -9.56
CA ASP A 189 13.42 4.64 -10.00
C ASP A 189 14.46 4.22 -8.95
N TYR A 190 14.89 5.13 -8.07
CA TYR A 190 15.89 4.84 -7.03
C TYR A 190 15.36 3.95 -5.90
N ILE A 191 14.04 3.66 -5.83
CA ILE A 191 13.43 2.87 -4.74
C ILE A 191 13.66 1.36 -4.86
N GLN A 192 14.33 0.89 -5.89
CA GLN A 192 14.58 -0.53 -6.17
C GLN A 192 15.04 -1.29 -4.93
N ALA A 193 14.70 -2.57 -4.84
CA ALA A 193 14.88 -3.47 -3.70
C ALA A 193 13.95 -3.20 -2.49
N VAL A 194 13.53 -1.97 -2.27
CA VAL A 194 12.60 -1.59 -1.19
C VAL A 194 11.17 -1.67 -1.68
N ASN A 195 10.90 -1.12 -2.88
CA ASN A 195 9.60 -1.18 -3.55
C ASN A 195 9.77 -1.22 -5.08
N LEU A 196 8.68 -1.10 -5.81
CA LEU A 196 8.60 -1.24 -7.26
C LEU A 196 8.57 0.14 -7.92
N PRO A 197 9.52 0.49 -8.80
CA PRO A 197 9.46 1.74 -9.55
C PRO A 197 8.23 1.86 -10.45
N GLY A 198 7.71 3.08 -10.57
CA GLY A 198 6.53 3.41 -11.36
C GLY A 198 5.22 3.11 -10.64
N LEU A 199 4.12 3.04 -11.39
CA LEU A 199 2.78 2.79 -10.83
C LEU A 199 2.65 1.35 -10.33
N HIS A 200 2.08 1.19 -9.12
CA HIS A 200 1.67 -0.08 -8.52
C HIS A 200 0.25 0.09 -8.02
N LEU A 201 -0.70 -0.58 -8.67
CA LEU A 201 -2.13 -0.35 -8.47
C LEU A 201 -2.86 -1.66 -8.17
N HIS A 202 -3.80 -1.59 -7.24
CA HIS A 202 -4.83 -2.58 -7.00
C HIS A 202 -6.21 -1.98 -7.30
N TYR A 203 -7.12 -2.79 -7.76
CA TYR A 203 -8.48 -2.40 -8.12
C TYR A 203 -9.49 -2.83 -7.06
N LEU A 204 -10.55 -2.05 -6.91
CA LEU A 204 -11.79 -2.42 -6.20
C LEU A 204 -12.97 -1.88 -6.98
N SER A 205 -13.91 -2.75 -7.38
CA SER A 205 -15.18 -2.34 -8.01
C SER A 205 -16.11 -1.64 -7.01
N ASN A 206 -16.99 -0.76 -7.51
CA ASN A 206 -17.92 -0.01 -6.65
C ASN A 206 -18.90 -0.91 -5.89
N ASP A 207 -19.22 -2.08 -6.43
CA ASP A 207 -20.06 -3.08 -5.78
C ASP A 207 -19.29 -4.03 -4.83
N HIS A 208 -17.98 -3.85 -4.72
CA HIS A 208 -17.04 -4.64 -3.93
C HIS A 208 -17.03 -6.14 -4.26
N ARG A 209 -17.33 -6.51 -5.53
CA ARG A 209 -17.34 -7.91 -5.98
C ARG A 209 -16.12 -8.30 -6.79
N SER A 210 -15.34 -7.33 -7.27
CA SER A 210 -14.11 -7.54 -7.99
C SER A 210 -13.00 -6.68 -7.41
N SER A 211 -11.80 -7.25 -7.26
CA SER A 211 -10.63 -6.55 -6.73
C SER A 211 -9.35 -7.22 -7.27
N GLY A 212 -8.18 -6.83 -6.74
CA GLY A 212 -6.91 -7.48 -6.96
C GLY A 212 -5.81 -6.59 -7.51
N HIS A 213 -4.63 -7.18 -7.68
CA HIS A 213 -3.49 -6.49 -8.27
C HIS A 213 -3.71 -6.29 -9.76
N THR A 214 -3.67 -5.04 -10.22
CA THR A 214 -3.98 -4.68 -11.61
C THR A 214 -2.81 -4.99 -12.54
N LEU A 215 -3.10 -5.82 -13.55
CA LEU A 215 -2.14 -6.21 -14.59
C LEU A 215 -2.28 -5.35 -15.84
N ASP A 216 -3.52 -5.08 -16.25
CA ASP A 216 -3.82 -4.30 -17.44
C ASP A 216 -5.25 -3.76 -17.39
N LEU A 217 -5.57 -2.76 -18.22
CA LEU A 217 -6.89 -2.10 -18.18
C LEU A 217 -7.13 -1.21 -19.40
N ALA A 218 -8.40 -0.80 -19.57
CA ALA A 218 -8.78 0.37 -20.36
C ALA A 218 -9.60 1.32 -19.49
N ILE A 219 -9.45 2.63 -19.69
CA ILE A 219 -10.24 3.66 -19.02
C ILE A 219 -10.97 4.50 -20.07
N SER A 220 -12.28 4.56 -19.99
CA SER A 220 -13.07 5.46 -20.83
C SER A 220 -13.09 6.88 -20.26
N LYS A 221 -13.27 7.00 -18.95
CA LYS A 221 -13.24 8.27 -18.20
C LYS A 221 -12.91 7.97 -16.74
N ALA A 222 -11.97 8.72 -16.16
CA ALA A 222 -11.66 8.63 -14.74
C ALA A 222 -11.16 9.96 -14.19
N LYS A 223 -11.30 10.13 -12.88
CA LYS A 223 -10.67 11.21 -12.11
C LYS A 223 -9.48 10.64 -11.34
N VAL A 224 -8.37 11.31 -11.44
CA VAL A 224 -7.15 11.01 -10.66
C VAL A 224 -7.02 12.00 -9.52
N SER A 225 -6.70 11.48 -8.35
CA SER A 225 -6.34 12.25 -7.16
C SER A 225 -4.97 11.80 -6.69
N LEU A 226 -4.04 12.74 -6.52
CA LEU A 226 -2.67 12.50 -6.12
C LEU A 226 -2.34 13.17 -4.80
N GLN A 227 -1.56 12.47 -4.00
CA GLN A 227 -0.94 13.02 -2.80
C GLN A 227 0.57 12.86 -2.90
N PRO A 228 1.34 13.97 -3.02
CA PRO A 228 2.80 13.93 -2.87
C PRO A 228 3.19 13.45 -1.47
N ILE A 229 4.17 12.55 -1.40
CA ILE A 229 4.65 11.95 -0.15
C ILE A 229 6.14 12.26 0.01
N TYR A 230 6.49 12.89 1.13
CA TYR A 230 7.86 13.33 1.44
C TYR A 230 8.50 12.56 2.59
N GLN A 231 7.74 11.70 3.27
CA GLN A 231 8.22 10.91 4.39
C GLN A 231 7.92 9.42 4.16
N TYR A 232 8.90 8.57 4.42
CA TYR A 232 8.79 7.15 4.20
C TYR A 232 9.27 6.38 5.44
N LEU A 233 8.36 5.70 6.10
CA LEU A 233 8.61 4.84 7.25
C LEU A 233 8.52 3.38 6.84
N ILE A 234 9.60 2.65 6.99
CA ILE A 234 9.65 1.21 6.70
C ILE A 234 9.80 0.44 8.00
N VAL A 235 8.89 -0.48 8.26
CA VAL A 235 8.95 -1.43 9.37
C VAL A 235 9.48 -2.75 8.84
N LEU A 236 10.68 -3.13 9.29
CA LEU A 236 11.30 -4.38 8.89
C LEU A 236 10.90 -5.51 9.85
N PRO A 237 10.59 -6.71 9.31
CA PRO A 237 10.37 -7.88 10.14
C PRO A 237 11.60 -8.23 10.99
N ASN A 238 11.38 -8.70 12.22
CA ASN A 238 12.43 -9.17 13.13
C ASN A 238 12.48 -10.71 13.25
N SER A 239 11.84 -11.42 12.31
CA SER A 239 11.80 -12.88 12.32
C SER A 239 13.16 -13.48 11.93
N PRO A 240 13.49 -14.70 12.43
CA PRO A 240 14.73 -15.39 12.06
C PRO A 240 14.90 -15.59 10.55
N GLU A 241 13.80 -15.82 9.84
CA GLU A 241 13.77 -16.00 8.39
C GLU A 241 14.19 -14.72 7.66
N PHE A 242 13.62 -13.57 8.08
CA PHE A 242 13.97 -12.28 7.50
C PHE A 242 15.44 -11.91 7.78
N LEU A 243 15.91 -12.13 9.02
CA LEU A 243 17.28 -11.80 9.43
C LEU A 243 18.34 -12.65 8.72
N LYS A 244 18.00 -13.86 8.25
CA LYS A 244 18.90 -14.78 7.53
C LYS A 244 18.79 -14.68 6.03
N ALA A 245 17.75 -14.02 5.51
CA ALA A 245 17.50 -13.96 4.06
C ALA A 245 18.59 -13.14 3.35
N ASP A 246 19.02 -13.62 2.19
CA ASP A 246 19.80 -12.81 1.26
C ASP A 246 18.88 -11.89 0.44
N LEU A 247 18.82 -10.64 0.86
CA LEU A 247 18.05 -9.58 0.21
C LEU A 247 18.92 -8.70 -0.69
N THR A 248 20.21 -9.04 -0.84
CA THR A 248 21.15 -8.31 -1.68
C THR A 248 20.93 -8.61 -3.17
N GLY A 249 21.51 -7.82 -4.03
CA GLY A 249 21.46 -7.98 -5.47
C GLY A 249 20.24 -7.32 -6.12
N ASP A 250 20.38 -7.10 -7.41
CA ASP A 250 19.33 -6.53 -8.27
C ASP A 250 18.33 -7.61 -8.69
N LYS A 251 17.13 -7.55 -8.14
CA LYS A 251 16.00 -8.41 -8.49
C LYS A 251 14.98 -7.72 -9.40
N THR A 252 15.34 -6.58 -9.98
CA THR A 252 14.44 -5.74 -10.76
C THR A 252 13.74 -6.50 -11.90
N GLN A 253 14.46 -7.36 -12.62
CA GLN A 253 13.88 -8.14 -13.72
C GLN A 253 12.90 -9.21 -13.21
N GLU A 254 13.24 -9.89 -12.11
CA GLU A 254 12.35 -10.86 -11.46
C GLU A 254 11.06 -10.18 -10.99
N ILE A 255 11.20 -9.03 -10.34
CA ILE A 255 10.09 -8.24 -9.83
C ILE A 255 9.21 -7.68 -10.97
N LYS A 256 9.80 -7.20 -12.08
CA LYS A 256 9.04 -6.77 -13.27
C LYS A 256 8.18 -7.92 -13.83
N LYS A 257 8.74 -9.11 -13.93
CA LYS A 257 7.99 -10.31 -14.34
C LYS A 257 6.82 -10.60 -13.40
N ILE A 258 7.04 -10.49 -12.08
CA ILE A 258 6.01 -10.68 -11.06
C ILE A 258 4.88 -9.66 -11.24
N GLN A 259 5.20 -8.45 -11.66
CA GLN A 259 4.23 -7.37 -11.89
C GLN A 259 3.50 -7.47 -13.25
N GLY A 260 3.80 -8.46 -14.07
CA GLY A 260 3.22 -8.57 -15.41
C GLY A 260 3.72 -7.50 -16.39
N ARG A 261 4.95 -7.02 -16.19
CA ARG A 261 5.57 -5.92 -16.95
C ARG A 261 6.80 -6.37 -17.73
#